data_43e117d120b89262164814c275ee4d8a
#
_entry.id   43e117d120b89262164814c275ee4d8a
#
_cell.length_a   1.000
_cell.length_b   1.000
_cell.length_c   1.000
_cell.angle_alpha   90.00
_cell.angle_beta   90.00
_cell.angle_gamma   90.00
#
_symmetry.space_group_name_H-M   'P 1'
#
loop_
_entity.id
_entity.type
_entity.pdbx_description
1 polymer ?
#
loop_
_entity_poly.entity_id
_entity_poly.type
_entity_poly.pdbx_seq_one_letter_code
_entity_poly.pdbx_strand_id
1 'polypeptide(L)'
;MERQTEYDRIEKSAKTRKRVGNTVTYTLLTFWAVMVLFPFYWMVLSSLKSYSAYNGEYVPSFFTLSPTIQNYVDAFTTVPLARYFTNTLIFTVATTLLMLIVIVFSAFAFARLDFKGKNLVFTAFLALMMIPNELVIITNFQTITNLGMRNTFWGLILPSVTSVFYIYLLKENFEQVPEELYKAAKVDGTSDLKYLFKVMIPICQPTIVTIVILKVIECWNSYVWPRLITDDEAYFLVSNGIQEIRENGFGRENIPAMMAAVVVISVPLIVLFLIFHKKIMAGVSRGGTKG
;
A
#
# COMPACT_ATOMS: atom_id res chain seq x y z
N MET A 1 58.04 20.42 9.73
CA MET A 1 57.68 20.27 8.31
C MET A 1 57.17 18.84 7.98
N GLU A 2 57.87 17.76 8.36
CA GLU A 2 57.47 16.38 8.03
C GLU A 2 56.04 15.99 8.56
N ARG A 3 55.71 16.32 9.77
CA ARG A 3 54.35 15.97 10.33
C ARG A 3 53.23 16.66 9.55
N GLN A 4 53.41 17.85 9.04
CA GLN A 4 52.38 18.56 8.28
C GLN A 4 52.17 17.93 6.90
N THR A 5 53.23 17.46 6.24
CA THR A 5 53.14 16.74 4.96
C THR A 5 52.52 15.35 5.11
N GLU A 6 52.67 14.69 6.26
CA GLU A 6 52.04 13.39 6.57
C GLU A 6 50.55 13.56 6.83
N TYR A 7 50.12 14.60 7.58
CA TYR A 7 48.71 14.93 7.78
C TYR A 7 48.01 15.25 6.45
N ASP A 8 48.63 16.03 5.57
CA ASP A 8 48.09 16.38 4.25
C ASP A 8 47.94 15.17 3.33
N ARG A 9 48.86 14.19 3.42
CA ARG A 9 48.73 12.91 2.68
C ARG A 9 47.60 12.02 3.20
N ILE A 10 47.43 11.93 4.52
CA ILE A 10 46.37 11.16 5.17
C ILE A 10 45.00 11.80 4.81
N GLU A 11 44.88 13.12 4.89
CA GLU A 11 43.65 13.83 4.56
C GLU A 11 43.28 13.70 3.07
N LYS A 12 44.26 13.82 2.16
CA LYS A 12 44.04 13.56 0.73
C LYS A 12 43.62 12.13 0.45
N SER A 13 44.25 11.16 1.08
CA SER A 13 43.93 9.72 0.95
C SER A 13 42.51 9.45 1.46
N ALA A 14 42.13 10.01 2.62
CA ALA A 14 40.78 9.89 3.17
C ALA A 14 39.71 10.53 2.27
N LYS A 15 39.99 11.73 1.73
CA LYS A 15 39.11 12.41 0.76
C LYS A 15 38.95 11.61 -0.54
N THR A 16 40.03 11.05 -1.06
CA THR A 16 40.00 10.22 -2.28
C THR A 16 39.22 8.94 -2.03
N ARG A 17 39.47 8.22 -0.92
CA ARG A 17 38.74 7.03 -0.53
C ARG A 17 37.24 7.30 -0.36
N LYS A 18 36.87 8.42 0.27
CA LYS A 18 35.47 8.85 0.41
C LYS A 18 34.84 9.16 -0.96
N ARG A 19 35.56 9.85 -1.87
CA ARG A 19 35.06 10.10 -3.23
C ARG A 19 34.84 8.82 -4.02
N VAL A 20 35.83 7.90 -4.02
CA VAL A 20 35.71 6.60 -4.70
C VAL A 20 34.54 5.80 -4.11
N GLY A 21 34.44 5.73 -2.78
CA GLY A 21 33.31 5.07 -2.11
C GLY A 21 31.96 5.67 -2.53
N ASN A 22 31.84 6.99 -2.50
CA ASN A 22 30.61 7.65 -2.94
C ASN A 22 30.32 7.38 -4.43
N THR A 23 31.33 7.44 -5.31
CA THR A 23 31.15 7.18 -6.75
C THR A 23 30.61 5.75 -6.95
N VAL A 24 31.22 4.74 -6.33
CA VAL A 24 30.76 3.36 -6.41
C VAL A 24 29.33 3.22 -5.91
N THR A 25 29.02 3.82 -4.74
CA THR A 25 27.68 3.78 -4.16
C THR A 25 26.64 4.43 -5.10
N TYR A 26 26.93 5.63 -5.62
CA TYR A 26 25.99 6.30 -6.52
C TYR A 26 25.84 5.56 -7.86
N THR A 27 26.90 4.98 -8.41
CA THR A 27 26.83 4.16 -9.63
C THR A 27 25.92 2.96 -9.42
N LEU A 28 26.10 2.23 -8.30
CA LEU A 28 25.24 1.09 -7.97
C LEU A 28 23.78 1.52 -7.76
N LEU A 29 23.55 2.60 -7.01
CA LEU A 29 22.19 3.12 -6.80
C LEU A 29 21.54 3.56 -8.10
N THR A 30 22.28 4.22 -8.99
CA THR A 30 21.78 4.63 -10.31
C THR A 30 21.44 3.42 -11.17
N PHE A 31 22.31 2.41 -11.19
CA PHE A 31 22.05 1.15 -11.91
C PHE A 31 20.74 0.49 -11.45
N TRP A 32 20.57 0.34 -10.12
CA TRP A 32 19.34 -0.22 -9.56
C TRP A 32 18.11 0.67 -9.82
N ALA A 33 18.27 2.00 -9.74
CA ALA A 33 17.17 2.93 -10.05
C ALA A 33 16.71 2.79 -11.50
N VAL A 34 17.64 2.73 -12.47
CA VAL A 34 17.32 2.51 -13.89
C VAL A 34 16.63 1.16 -14.08
N MET A 35 17.14 0.10 -13.45
CA MET A 35 16.57 -1.23 -13.57
C MET A 35 15.12 -1.30 -13.05
N VAL A 36 14.84 -0.63 -11.91
CA VAL A 36 13.50 -0.56 -11.32
C VAL A 36 12.56 0.33 -12.14
N LEU A 37 13.06 1.44 -12.69
CA LEU A 37 12.24 2.37 -13.47
C LEU A 37 11.97 1.90 -14.90
N PHE A 38 12.80 1.01 -15.45
CA PHE A 38 12.68 0.55 -16.82
C PHE A 38 11.33 -0.08 -17.16
N PRO A 39 10.73 -0.98 -16.36
CA PRO A 39 9.40 -1.53 -16.66
C PRO A 39 8.31 -0.44 -16.74
N PHE A 40 8.37 0.58 -15.88
CA PHE A 40 7.42 1.69 -15.89
C PHE A 40 7.61 2.57 -17.12
N TYR A 41 8.85 2.87 -17.47
CA TYR A 41 9.16 3.56 -18.72
C TYR A 41 8.59 2.79 -19.93
N TRP A 42 8.83 1.48 -19.99
CA TRP A 42 8.35 0.62 -21.05
C TRP A 42 6.83 0.58 -21.14
N MET A 43 6.16 0.50 -20.00
CA MET A 43 4.70 0.54 -19.91
C MET A 43 4.13 1.85 -20.48
N VAL A 44 4.69 3.01 -20.08
CA VAL A 44 4.27 4.32 -20.59
C VAL A 44 4.60 4.44 -22.07
N LEU A 45 5.78 4.04 -22.51
CA LEU A 45 6.17 4.06 -23.93
C LEU A 45 5.22 3.21 -24.77
N SER A 46 4.94 1.98 -24.34
CA SER A 46 4.06 1.06 -25.07
C SER A 46 2.63 1.59 -25.13
N SER A 47 2.14 2.24 -24.06
CA SER A 47 0.81 2.85 -24.05
C SER A 47 0.63 4.01 -25.03
N LEU A 48 1.74 4.60 -25.50
CA LEU A 48 1.73 5.69 -26.47
C LEU A 48 1.96 5.23 -27.92
N LYS A 49 2.29 3.94 -28.16
CA LYS A 49 2.44 3.40 -29.50
C LYS A 49 1.09 2.99 -30.08
N SER A 50 0.85 3.25 -31.37
CA SER A 50 -0.32 2.68 -32.04
C SER A 50 -0.21 1.16 -32.12
N TYR A 51 -1.35 0.48 -32.24
CA TYR A 51 -1.41 -0.98 -32.40
C TYR A 51 -0.56 -1.47 -33.55
N SER A 52 -0.65 -0.81 -34.73
CA SER A 52 0.12 -1.15 -35.91
C SER A 52 1.62 -0.92 -35.72
N ALA A 53 2.02 0.17 -35.09
CA ALA A 53 3.43 0.45 -34.82
C ALA A 53 4.02 -0.58 -33.81
N TYR A 54 3.28 -0.92 -32.74
CA TYR A 54 3.73 -1.89 -31.78
C TYR A 54 3.92 -3.29 -32.34
N ASN A 55 2.94 -3.77 -33.12
CA ASN A 55 3.00 -5.13 -33.72
C ASN A 55 3.88 -5.21 -34.95
N GLY A 56 4.15 -4.10 -35.61
CA GLY A 56 5.06 -4.03 -36.77
C GLY A 56 6.54 -3.98 -36.41
N GLU A 57 6.87 -3.76 -35.14
CA GLU A 57 8.26 -3.72 -34.65
C GLU A 57 8.84 -5.13 -34.49
N TYR A 58 9.74 -5.54 -35.37
CA TYR A 58 10.51 -6.78 -35.19
C TYR A 58 11.48 -6.69 -33.99
N VAL A 59 12.10 -5.52 -33.84
CA VAL A 59 12.90 -5.19 -32.64
C VAL A 59 12.21 -4.02 -31.93
N PRO A 60 11.84 -4.19 -30.66
CA PRO A 60 11.14 -3.14 -29.92
C PRO A 60 11.95 -1.84 -29.86
N SER A 61 11.40 -0.73 -30.30
CA SER A 61 12.05 0.58 -30.25
C SER A 61 11.87 1.23 -28.88
N PHE A 62 12.93 1.91 -28.41
CA PHE A 62 12.95 2.60 -27.12
C PHE A 62 12.27 3.98 -27.14
N PHE A 63 11.76 4.42 -28.29
CA PHE A 63 10.96 5.65 -28.41
C PHE A 63 9.93 5.49 -29.52
N THR A 64 8.91 6.33 -29.50
CA THR A 64 7.94 6.44 -30.58
C THR A 64 8.02 7.83 -31.23
N LEU A 65 8.03 7.87 -32.55
CA LEU A 65 8.02 9.13 -33.32
C LEU A 65 6.59 9.63 -33.59
N SER A 66 5.59 8.78 -33.41
CA SER A 66 4.18 9.09 -33.62
C SER A 66 3.38 8.66 -32.37
N PRO A 67 3.49 9.37 -31.24
CA PRO A 67 2.75 9.02 -30.05
C PRO A 67 1.24 9.21 -30.26
N THR A 68 0.43 8.31 -29.71
CA THR A 68 -1.03 8.37 -29.77
C THR A 68 -1.63 8.25 -28.38
N ILE A 69 -2.72 8.97 -28.15
CA ILE A 69 -3.55 8.84 -26.93
C ILE A 69 -4.75 7.92 -27.14
N GLN A 70 -4.92 7.37 -28.36
CA GLN A 70 -6.08 6.54 -28.70
C GLN A 70 -6.19 5.33 -27.76
N ASN A 71 -5.08 4.72 -27.36
CA ASN A 71 -5.08 3.59 -26.43
C ASN A 71 -5.73 3.93 -25.07
N TYR A 72 -5.59 5.17 -24.62
CA TYR A 72 -6.26 5.62 -23.37
C TYR A 72 -7.77 5.79 -23.60
N VAL A 73 -8.19 6.32 -24.74
CA VAL A 73 -9.62 6.41 -25.10
C VAL A 73 -10.21 5.01 -25.18
N ASP A 74 -9.53 4.10 -25.85
CA ASP A 74 -9.95 2.71 -26.00
C ASP A 74 -10.09 2.01 -24.65
N ALA A 75 -9.14 2.24 -23.72
CA ALA A 75 -9.19 1.66 -22.38
C ALA A 75 -10.46 2.08 -21.60
N PHE A 76 -10.96 3.30 -21.79
CA PHE A 76 -12.17 3.79 -21.12
C PHE A 76 -13.46 3.44 -21.87
N THR A 77 -13.39 3.14 -23.15
CA THR A 77 -14.60 2.84 -23.97
C THR A 77 -14.88 1.36 -24.09
N THR A 78 -13.86 0.51 -23.98
CA THR A 78 -14.00 -0.96 -24.13
C THR A 78 -14.57 -1.61 -22.88
N VAL A 79 -14.18 -1.12 -21.71
CA VAL A 79 -14.73 -1.56 -20.40
C VAL A 79 -15.13 -0.34 -19.57
N PRO A 80 -16.07 -0.46 -18.62
CA PRO A 80 -16.50 0.65 -17.77
C PRO A 80 -15.45 0.98 -16.71
N LEU A 81 -14.21 1.31 -17.15
CA LEU A 81 -13.06 1.53 -16.28
C LEU A 81 -13.32 2.62 -15.22
N ALA A 82 -14.09 3.67 -15.56
CA ALA A 82 -14.48 4.71 -14.62
C ALA A 82 -15.34 4.15 -13.46
N ARG A 83 -16.21 3.17 -13.72
CA ARG A 83 -16.98 2.47 -12.70
C ARG A 83 -16.05 1.65 -11.80
N TYR A 84 -15.10 0.91 -12.37
CA TYR A 84 -14.14 0.12 -11.59
C TYR A 84 -13.27 0.99 -10.68
N PHE A 85 -12.89 2.18 -11.15
CA PHE A 85 -12.22 3.18 -10.31
C PHE A 85 -13.09 3.62 -9.14
N THR A 86 -14.34 3.98 -9.40
CA THR A 86 -15.30 4.41 -8.39
C THR A 86 -15.53 3.30 -7.35
N ASN A 87 -15.72 2.07 -7.81
CA ASN A 87 -15.89 0.90 -6.94
C ASN A 87 -14.65 0.68 -6.05
N THR A 88 -13.46 0.77 -6.65
CA THR A 88 -12.20 0.62 -5.90
C THR A 88 -12.04 1.73 -4.87
N LEU A 89 -12.40 2.96 -5.20
CA LEU A 89 -12.36 4.07 -4.26
C LEU A 89 -13.33 3.85 -3.09
N ILE A 90 -14.59 3.47 -3.38
CA ILE A 90 -15.58 3.14 -2.36
C ILE A 90 -15.08 2.01 -1.47
N PHE A 91 -14.62 0.91 -2.07
CA PHE A 91 -14.06 -0.23 -1.35
C PHE A 91 -12.89 0.18 -0.46
N THR A 92 -11.93 0.91 -1.00
CA THR A 92 -10.72 1.34 -0.28
C THR A 92 -11.05 2.27 0.88
N VAL A 93 -11.87 3.29 0.65
CA VAL A 93 -12.24 4.26 1.68
C VAL A 93 -13.07 3.60 2.77
N ALA A 94 -14.12 2.86 2.40
CA ALA A 94 -15.00 2.21 3.37
C ALA A 94 -14.26 1.17 4.21
N THR A 95 -13.47 0.30 3.59
CA THR A 95 -12.66 -0.71 4.30
C THR A 95 -11.66 -0.06 5.23
N THR A 96 -10.95 0.98 4.77
CA THR A 96 -9.93 1.66 5.59
C THR A 96 -10.57 2.36 6.79
N LEU A 97 -11.70 3.05 6.62
CA LEU A 97 -12.40 3.72 7.72
C LEU A 97 -12.94 2.72 8.76
N LEU A 98 -13.62 1.66 8.30
CA LEU A 98 -14.14 0.62 9.20
C LEU A 98 -13.02 -0.10 9.93
N MET A 99 -11.95 -0.49 9.22
CA MET A 99 -10.77 -1.08 9.84
C MET A 99 -10.16 -0.13 10.88
N LEU A 100 -10.02 1.16 10.56
CA LEU A 100 -9.44 2.14 11.49
C LEU A 100 -10.23 2.21 12.80
N ILE A 101 -11.55 2.20 12.73
CA ILE A 101 -12.42 2.15 13.91
C ILE A 101 -12.09 0.89 14.73
N VAL A 102 -12.11 -0.29 14.11
CA VAL A 102 -11.86 -1.55 14.80
C VAL A 102 -10.47 -1.57 15.45
N ILE A 103 -9.42 -1.19 14.72
CA ILE A 103 -8.05 -1.27 15.25
C ILE A 103 -7.77 -0.24 16.36
N VAL A 104 -8.32 0.99 16.25
CA VAL A 104 -8.11 2.04 17.25
C VAL A 104 -8.74 1.64 18.57
N PHE A 105 -9.98 1.17 18.57
CA PHE A 105 -10.64 0.74 19.81
C PHE A 105 -10.01 -0.53 20.37
N SER A 106 -9.67 -1.51 19.53
CA SER A 106 -9.00 -2.75 19.99
C SER A 106 -7.62 -2.46 20.57
N ALA A 107 -6.79 -1.67 19.88
CA ALA A 107 -5.47 -1.29 20.36
C ALA A 107 -5.53 -0.51 21.67
N PHE A 108 -6.50 0.40 21.81
CA PHE A 108 -6.71 1.14 23.05
C PHE A 108 -7.12 0.22 24.20
N ALA A 109 -8.07 -0.69 23.96
CA ALA A 109 -8.49 -1.65 24.96
C ALA A 109 -7.31 -2.51 25.47
N PHE A 110 -6.49 -3.04 24.55
CA PHE A 110 -5.32 -3.82 24.93
C PHE A 110 -4.18 -2.99 25.53
N ALA A 111 -4.05 -1.70 25.21
CA ALA A 111 -2.98 -0.87 25.74
C ALA A 111 -3.30 -0.28 27.13
N ARG A 112 -4.56 0.11 27.38
CA ARG A 112 -4.92 0.94 28.54
C ARG A 112 -5.98 0.35 29.46
N LEU A 113 -6.89 -0.46 28.94
CA LEU A 113 -7.95 -1.01 29.79
C LEU A 113 -7.49 -2.28 30.49
N ASP A 114 -7.99 -2.47 31.71
CA ASP A 114 -7.80 -3.68 32.49
C ASP A 114 -9.08 -4.53 32.44
N PHE A 115 -8.97 -5.72 31.89
CA PHE A 115 -10.06 -6.68 31.84
C PHE A 115 -9.54 -8.12 31.99
N LYS A 116 -10.42 -8.99 32.52
CA LYS A 116 -10.06 -10.40 32.75
C LYS A 116 -9.76 -11.10 31.43
N GLY A 117 -8.63 -11.80 31.37
CA GLY A 117 -8.21 -12.54 30.19
C GLY A 117 -7.51 -11.73 29.10
N LYS A 118 -7.23 -10.43 29.32
CA LYS A 118 -6.53 -9.53 28.37
C LYS A 118 -5.34 -10.20 27.70
N ASN A 119 -4.41 -10.75 28.47
CA ASN A 119 -3.19 -11.36 27.95
C ASN A 119 -3.49 -12.64 27.16
N LEU A 120 -4.44 -13.45 27.60
CA LEU A 120 -4.83 -14.67 26.88
C LEU A 120 -5.44 -14.34 25.52
N VAL A 121 -6.37 -13.39 25.46
CA VAL A 121 -7.00 -12.93 24.21
C VAL A 121 -5.95 -12.32 23.29
N PHE A 122 -5.06 -11.50 23.80
CA PHE A 122 -4.00 -10.89 22.99
C PHE A 122 -3.02 -11.93 22.47
N THR A 123 -2.61 -12.90 23.27
CA THR A 123 -1.76 -14.02 22.82
C THR A 123 -2.46 -14.87 21.75
N ALA A 124 -3.75 -15.13 21.88
CA ALA A 124 -4.53 -15.81 20.85
C ALA A 124 -4.56 -15.00 19.53
N PHE A 125 -4.69 -13.67 19.62
CA PHE A 125 -4.59 -12.80 18.44
C PHE A 125 -3.22 -12.92 17.77
N LEU A 126 -2.13 -12.91 18.54
CA LEU A 126 -0.79 -13.09 17.99
C LEU A 126 -0.62 -14.45 17.32
N ALA A 127 -1.18 -15.51 17.91
CA ALA A 127 -1.18 -16.84 17.29
C ALA A 127 -1.93 -16.86 15.94
N LEU A 128 -3.03 -16.11 15.82
CA LEU A 128 -3.75 -15.99 14.54
C LEU A 128 -2.92 -15.29 13.45
N MET A 129 -1.96 -14.43 13.79
CA MET A 129 -1.06 -13.83 12.79
C MET A 129 -0.15 -14.85 12.09
N MET A 130 0.05 -16.03 12.70
CA MET A 130 0.85 -17.10 12.08
C MET A 130 0.10 -17.82 10.97
N ILE A 131 -1.22 -17.62 10.86
CA ILE A 131 -2.05 -18.23 9.82
C ILE A 131 -2.00 -17.31 8.58
N PRO A 132 -1.43 -17.77 7.44
CA PRO A 132 -1.46 -17.01 6.21
C PRO A 132 -2.90 -16.72 5.75
N ASN A 133 -3.16 -15.48 5.32
CA ASN A 133 -4.49 -15.06 4.86
C ASN A 133 -5.03 -15.93 3.69
N GLU A 134 -4.13 -16.46 2.88
CA GLU A 134 -4.44 -17.31 1.73
C GLU A 134 -5.14 -18.63 2.16
N LEU A 135 -4.85 -19.12 3.36
CA LEU A 135 -5.49 -20.36 3.87
C LEU A 135 -6.94 -20.13 4.28
N VAL A 136 -7.31 -18.93 4.71
CA VAL A 136 -8.67 -18.61 5.16
C VAL A 136 -9.56 -18.08 4.04
N ILE A 137 -9.02 -17.87 2.83
CA ILE A 137 -9.76 -17.25 1.73
C ILE A 137 -10.97 -18.09 1.29
N ILE A 138 -10.82 -19.43 1.26
CA ILE A 138 -11.90 -20.36 0.86
C ILE A 138 -13.00 -20.36 1.93
N THR A 139 -12.63 -20.37 3.20
CA THR A 139 -13.59 -20.32 4.31
C THR A 139 -14.34 -18.99 4.33
N ASN A 140 -13.64 -17.87 4.09
CA ASN A 140 -14.28 -16.56 3.95
C ASN A 140 -15.24 -16.54 2.77
N PHE A 141 -14.86 -17.10 1.62
CA PHE A 141 -15.74 -17.22 0.46
C PHE A 141 -17.03 -18.00 0.77
N GLN A 142 -16.90 -19.15 1.43
CA GLN A 142 -18.06 -19.95 1.84
C GLN A 142 -18.96 -19.17 2.82
N THR A 143 -18.36 -18.48 3.80
CA THR A 143 -19.09 -17.70 4.80
C THR A 143 -19.87 -16.57 4.13
N ILE A 144 -19.24 -15.78 3.29
CA ILE A 144 -19.86 -14.64 2.59
C ILE A 144 -20.94 -15.14 1.61
N THR A 145 -20.70 -16.27 0.95
CA THR A 145 -21.69 -16.91 0.05
C THR A 145 -22.92 -17.37 0.83
N ASN A 146 -22.74 -18.05 1.97
CA ASN A 146 -23.83 -18.51 2.82
C ASN A 146 -24.64 -17.36 3.43
N LEU A 147 -24.00 -16.20 3.65
CA LEU A 147 -24.67 -14.98 4.09
C LEU A 147 -25.40 -14.22 2.95
N GLY A 148 -25.31 -14.71 1.71
CA GLY A 148 -25.93 -14.06 0.55
C GLY A 148 -25.28 -12.73 0.15
N MET A 149 -24.02 -12.51 0.52
CA MET A 149 -23.31 -11.24 0.30
C MET A 149 -22.39 -11.23 -0.93
N ARG A 150 -22.46 -12.26 -1.82
CA ARG A 150 -21.77 -12.21 -3.11
C ARG A 150 -22.32 -11.07 -3.95
N ASN A 151 -21.46 -10.52 -4.81
CA ASN A 151 -21.81 -9.36 -5.66
C ASN A 151 -22.36 -8.18 -4.85
N THR A 152 -21.74 -7.89 -3.70
CA THR A 152 -22.05 -6.70 -2.88
C THR A 152 -20.79 -6.07 -2.34
N PHE A 153 -20.84 -4.76 -2.05
CA PHE A 153 -19.75 -4.07 -1.35
C PHE A 153 -19.50 -4.64 0.04
N TRP A 154 -20.54 -5.14 0.75
CA TRP A 154 -20.37 -5.76 2.06
C TRP A 154 -19.55 -7.05 1.99
N GLY A 155 -19.79 -7.87 0.97
CA GLY A 155 -19.00 -9.07 0.74
C GLY A 155 -17.52 -8.76 0.44
N LEU A 156 -17.24 -7.65 -0.25
CA LEU A 156 -15.88 -7.18 -0.48
C LEU A 156 -15.22 -6.66 0.81
N ILE A 157 -15.94 -5.87 1.61
CA ILE A 157 -15.41 -5.08 2.72
C ILE A 157 -15.22 -5.92 3.99
N LEU A 158 -16.26 -6.69 4.41
CA LEU A 158 -16.30 -7.32 5.74
C LEU A 158 -15.07 -8.17 6.10
N PRO A 159 -14.56 -9.05 5.23
CA PRO A 159 -13.36 -9.84 5.57
C PRO A 159 -12.09 -9.01 5.75
N SER A 160 -12.09 -7.78 5.27
CA SER A 160 -10.93 -6.88 5.25
C SER A 160 -10.96 -5.78 6.32
N VAL A 161 -12.02 -5.72 7.18
CA VAL A 161 -12.16 -4.68 8.22
C VAL A 161 -11.37 -4.96 9.49
N THR A 162 -10.74 -6.10 9.62
CA THR A 162 -9.92 -6.43 10.79
C THR A 162 -8.54 -6.87 10.36
N SER A 163 -7.53 -6.49 11.14
CA SER A 163 -6.16 -6.92 10.96
C SER A 163 -5.47 -6.98 12.31
N VAL A 164 -5.12 -8.19 12.72
CA VAL A 164 -4.39 -8.41 13.98
C VAL A 164 -3.04 -7.69 13.94
N PHE A 165 -2.37 -7.69 12.78
CA PHE A 165 -1.10 -6.98 12.60
C PHE A 165 -1.22 -5.48 12.90
N TYR A 166 -2.25 -4.81 12.37
CA TYR A 166 -2.44 -3.39 12.62
C TYR A 166 -2.91 -3.10 14.06
N ILE A 167 -3.69 -4.00 14.67
CA ILE A 167 -4.04 -3.92 16.11
C ILE A 167 -2.76 -3.99 16.94
N TYR A 168 -1.90 -4.97 16.69
CA TYR A 168 -0.61 -5.12 17.37
C TYR A 168 0.27 -3.89 17.21
N LEU A 169 0.47 -3.43 15.97
CA LEU A 169 1.33 -2.28 15.66
C LEU A 169 0.85 -1.00 16.38
N LEU A 170 -0.45 -0.75 16.40
CA LEU A 170 -1.01 0.42 17.06
C LEU A 170 -1.00 0.27 18.59
N LYS A 171 -1.25 -0.92 19.12
CA LYS A 171 -1.16 -1.23 20.55
C LYS A 171 0.25 -0.98 21.07
N GLU A 172 1.28 -1.49 20.40
CA GLU A 172 2.69 -1.24 20.75
C GLU A 172 3.03 0.26 20.75
N ASN A 173 2.48 1.02 19.80
CA ASN A 173 2.69 2.46 19.75
C ASN A 173 1.91 3.20 20.85
N PHE A 174 0.72 2.74 21.20
CA PHE A 174 -0.05 3.28 22.33
C PHE A 174 0.63 3.03 23.67
N GLU A 175 1.30 1.89 23.86
CA GLU A 175 2.04 1.58 25.08
C GLU A 175 3.29 2.44 25.26
N GLN A 176 3.87 2.99 24.19
CA GLN A 176 4.99 3.95 24.29
C GLN A 176 4.57 5.32 24.86
N VAL A 177 3.27 5.64 24.86
CA VAL A 177 2.76 6.85 25.51
C VAL A 177 2.85 6.65 27.03
N PRO A 178 3.46 7.57 27.81
CA PRO A 178 3.60 7.41 29.26
C PRO A 178 2.27 7.16 29.97
N GLU A 179 2.25 6.17 30.86
CA GLU A 179 1.04 5.77 31.61
C GLU A 179 0.59 6.86 32.58
N GLU A 180 1.53 7.71 33.03
CA GLU A 180 1.27 8.85 33.90
C GLU A 180 0.25 9.82 33.27
N LEU A 181 0.29 10.00 31.96
CA LEU A 181 -0.69 10.84 31.24
C LEU A 181 -2.11 10.26 31.34
N TYR A 182 -2.24 8.94 31.28
CA TYR A 182 -3.54 8.28 31.45
C TYR A 182 -4.04 8.38 32.91
N LYS A 183 -3.15 8.14 33.89
CA LYS A 183 -3.48 8.26 35.29
C LYS A 183 -3.88 9.70 35.69
N ALA A 184 -3.14 10.70 35.20
CA ALA A 184 -3.48 12.10 35.39
C ALA A 184 -4.86 12.45 34.83
N ALA A 185 -5.14 12.01 33.59
CA ALA A 185 -6.45 12.21 32.94
C ALA A 185 -7.59 11.55 33.73
N LYS A 186 -7.34 10.39 34.37
CA LYS A 186 -8.32 9.73 35.24
C LYS A 186 -8.59 10.52 36.54
N VAL A 187 -7.55 11.08 37.15
CA VAL A 187 -7.69 11.95 38.34
C VAL A 187 -8.52 13.20 38.00
N ASP A 188 -8.32 13.74 36.77
CA ASP A 188 -9.09 14.89 36.26
C ASP A 188 -10.53 14.52 35.84
N GLY A 189 -10.98 13.27 36.04
CA GLY A 189 -12.32 12.81 35.67
C GLY A 189 -12.53 12.67 34.14
N THR A 190 -11.45 12.61 33.34
CA THR A 190 -11.54 12.44 31.91
C THR A 190 -11.96 11.00 31.56
N SER A 191 -13.00 10.84 30.72
CA SER A 191 -13.42 9.52 30.25
C SER A 191 -12.42 8.90 29.28
N ASP A 192 -12.42 7.56 29.17
CA ASP A 192 -11.52 6.81 28.29
C ASP A 192 -11.63 7.23 26.82
N LEU A 193 -12.83 7.43 26.33
CA LEU A 193 -13.04 7.91 24.96
C LEU A 193 -12.48 9.32 24.75
N LYS A 194 -12.68 10.21 25.71
CA LYS A 194 -12.13 11.57 25.64
C LYS A 194 -10.61 11.56 25.64
N TYR A 195 -9.99 10.70 26.49
CA TYR A 195 -8.54 10.49 26.49
C TYR A 195 -8.06 9.91 25.16
N LEU A 196 -8.72 8.88 24.65
CA LEU A 196 -8.37 8.27 23.36
C LEU A 196 -8.33 9.32 22.24
N PHE A 197 -9.42 10.08 22.07
CA PHE A 197 -9.53 11.02 20.95
C PHE A 197 -8.71 12.30 21.13
N LYS A 198 -8.54 12.79 22.36
CA LYS A 198 -7.86 14.08 22.61
C LYS A 198 -6.37 13.94 22.94
N VAL A 199 -5.92 12.77 23.36
CA VAL A 199 -4.52 12.55 23.78
C VAL A 199 -3.86 11.46 22.96
N MET A 200 -4.40 10.23 22.99
CA MET A 200 -3.74 9.07 22.36
C MET A 200 -3.64 9.19 20.85
N ILE A 201 -4.76 9.45 20.17
CA ILE A 201 -4.80 9.55 18.70
C ILE A 201 -3.88 10.66 18.20
N PRO A 202 -3.91 11.91 18.74
CA PRO A 202 -2.97 12.96 18.31
C PRO A 202 -1.50 12.62 18.50
N ILE A 203 -1.11 12.02 19.62
CA ILE A 203 0.29 11.60 19.88
C ILE A 203 0.71 10.51 18.89
N CYS A 204 -0.16 9.54 18.64
CA CYS A 204 0.11 8.39 17.78
C CYS A 204 -0.28 8.61 16.31
N GLN A 205 -0.65 9.85 15.93
CA GLN A 205 -1.03 10.20 14.56
C GLN A 205 -0.05 9.71 13.48
N PRO A 206 1.28 9.79 13.65
CA PRO A 206 2.21 9.32 12.61
C PRO A 206 2.03 7.82 12.31
N THR A 207 1.84 6.99 13.32
CA THR A 207 1.61 5.55 13.17
C THR A 207 0.26 5.27 12.53
N ILE A 208 -0.79 5.97 12.96
CA ILE A 208 -2.13 5.83 12.39
C ILE A 208 -2.12 6.20 10.90
N VAL A 209 -1.46 7.30 10.52
CA VAL A 209 -1.32 7.68 9.11
C VAL A 209 -0.57 6.62 8.31
N THR A 210 0.47 6.03 8.88
CA THR A 210 1.21 4.94 8.22
C THR A 210 0.30 3.72 7.99
N ILE A 211 -0.48 3.31 8.98
CA ILE A 211 -1.45 2.21 8.87
C ILE A 211 -2.49 2.51 7.77
N VAL A 212 -3.03 3.72 7.74
CA VAL A 212 -3.99 4.15 6.71
C VAL A 212 -3.37 4.03 5.31
N ILE A 213 -2.15 4.51 5.12
CA ILE A 213 -1.46 4.44 3.83
C ILE A 213 -1.24 2.99 3.40
N LEU A 214 -0.76 2.14 4.31
CA LEU A 214 -0.53 0.72 4.03
C LEU A 214 -1.85 0.03 3.65
N LYS A 215 -2.94 0.31 4.37
CA LYS A 215 -4.26 -0.26 4.06
C LYS A 215 -4.82 0.21 2.73
N VAL A 216 -4.67 1.48 2.39
CA VAL A 216 -5.07 2.01 1.09
C VAL A 216 -4.33 1.31 -0.05
N ILE A 217 -3.00 1.11 0.09
CA ILE A 217 -2.20 0.38 -0.89
C ILE A 217 -2.67 -1.08 -1.01
N GLU A 218 -2.93 -1.75 0.12
CA GLU A 218 -3.43 -3.13 0.17
C GLU A 218 -4.78 -3.27 -0.54
N CYS A 219 -5.75 -2.40 -0.22
CA CYS A 219 -7.07 -2.41 -0.83
C CYS A 219 -7.01 -2.13 -2.34
N TRP A 220 -6.21 -1.14 -2.75
CA TRP A 220 -6.07 -0.79 -4.16
C TRP A 220 -5.50 -1.93 -5.00
N ASN A 221 -4.54 -2.66 -4.45
CA ASN A 221 -3.90 -3.80 -5.11
C ASN A 221 -4.65 -5.14 -4.89
N SER A 222 -5.78 -5.13 -4.17
CA SER A 222 -6.54 -6.34 -3.90
C SER A 222 -7.08 -6.94 -5.20
N TYR A 223 -6.74 -8.21 -5.47
CA TYR A 223 -7.14 -8.90 -6.70
C TYR A 223 -7.87 -10.23 -6.41
N VAL A 224 -7.25 -11.10 -5.62
CA VAL A 224 -7.75 -12.48 -5.45
C VAL A 224 -9.13 -12.49 -4.80
N TRP A 225 -9.31 -11.74 -3.70
CA TRP A 225 -10.58 -11.68 -2.99
C TRP A 225 -11.71 -11.07 -3.83
N PRO A 226 -11.54 -9.88 -4.44
CA PRO A 226 -12.56 -9.32 -5.34
C PRO A 226 -12.91 -10.28 -6.50
N ARG A 227 -11.92 -10.95 -7.09
CA ARG A 227 -12.16 -11.89 -8.18
C ARG A 227 -12.99 -13.11 -7.78
N LEU A 228 -12.84 -13.57 -6.54
CA LEU A 228 -13.60 -14.70 -6.02
C LEU A 228 -15.06 -14.34 -5.66
N ILE A 229 -15.27 -13.14 -5.12
CA ILE A 229 -16.55 -12.78 -4.53
C ILE A 229 -17.48 -12.01 -5.47
N THR A 230 -16.95 -11.48 -6.58
CA THR A 230 -17.72 -10.73 -7.58
C THR A 230 -17.59 -11.37 -8.97
N ASP A 231 -18.71 -11.72 -9.56
CA ASP A 231 -18.90 -12.15 -10.95
C ASP A 231 -19.86 -11.19 -11.71
N ASP A 232 -20.46 -10.24 -11.01
CA ASP A 232 -21.22 -9.13 -11.59
C ASP A 232 -20.30 -7.92 -11.81
N GLU A 233 -20.21 -7.48 -13.07
CA GLU A 233 -19.41 -6.35 -13.51
C GLU A 233 -19.71 -5.04 -12.75
N ALA A 234 -20.92 -4.90 -12.21
CA ALA A 234 -21.33 -3.75 -11.41
C ALA A 234 -20.44 -3.54 -10.18
N TYR A 235 -19.83 -4.60 -9.66
CA TYR A 235 -18.99 -4.60 -8.44
C TYR A 235 -17.50 -4.79 -8.71
N PHE A 236 -17.07 -4.90 -9.98
CA PHE A 236 -15.67 -5.09 -10.29
C PHE A 236 -14.82 -3.92 -9.81
N LEU A 237 -13.64 -4.26 -9.29
CA LEU A 237 -12.59 -3.31 -8.94
C LEU A 237 -11.62 -3.13 -10.12
N VAL A 238 -10.72 -2.15 -10.04
CA VAL A 238 -9.72 -1.89 -11.12
C VAL A 238 -8.83 -3.09 -11.40
N SER A 239 -8.52 -3.90 -10.37
CA SER A 239 -7.75 -5.12 -10.52
C SER A 239 -8.48 -6.19 -11.34
N ASN A 240 -9.81 -6.31 -11.17
CA ASN A 240 -10.65 -7.16 -12.02
C ASN A 240 -10.74 -6.58 -13.44
N GLY A 241 -10.83 -5.25 -13.55
CA GLY A 241 -10.92 -4.54 -14.82
C GLY A 241 -9.72 -4.78 -15.75
N ILE A 242 -8.50 -4.90 -15.21
CA ILE A 242 -7.32 -5.25 -16.02
C ILE A 242 -7.49 -6.63 -16.65
N GLN A 243 -8.03 -7.59 -15.92
CA GLN A 243 -8.27 -8.93 -16.45
C GLN A 243 -9.40 -8.92 -17.48
N GLU A 244 -10.46 -8.16 -17.22
CA GLU A 244 -11.58 -8.00 -18.15
C GLU A 244 -11.11 -7.39 -19.49
N ILE A 245 -10.29 -6.35 -19.44
CA ILE A 245 -9.65 -5.78 -20.63
C ILE A 245 -8.85 -6.84 -21.40
N ARG A 246 -8.11 -7.67 -20.69
CA ARG A 246 -7.26 -8.71 -21.28
C ARG A 246 -8.07 -9.85 -21.91
N GLU A 247 -9.16 -10.28 -21.27
CA GLU A 247 -9.93 -11.47 -21.68
C GLU A 247 -11.03 -11.12 -22.70
N ASN A 248 -11.76 -10.03 -22.47
CA ASN A 248 -12.98 -9.70 -23.18
C ASN A 248 -12.92 -8.36 -23.94
N GLY A 249 -11.98 -7.48 -23.58
CA GLY A 249 -11.91 -6.14 -24.15
C GLY A 249 -11.14 -6.08 -25.47
N PHE A 250 -9.83 -6.09 -25.39
CA PHE A 250 -8.96 -5.93 -26.57
C PHE A 250 -8.40 -7.25 -27.10
N GLY A 251 -8.72 -8.37 -26.44
CA GLY A 251 -8.05 -9.62 -26.68
C GLY A 251 -6.58 -9.58 -26.21
N ARG A 252 -5.90 -10.72 -26.34
CA ARG A 252 -4.48 -10.84 -25.96
C ARG A 252 -3.53 -10.03 -26.86
N GLU A 253 -4.04 -9.44 -27.92
CA GLU A 253 -3.22 -8.84 -28.99
C GLU A 253 -3.02 -7.33 -28.82
N ASN A 254 -3.96 -6.58 -28.22
CA ASN A 254 -3.82 -5.13 -28.07
C ASN A 254 -3.08 -4.74 -26.78
N ILE A 255 -1.79 -5.07 -26.72
CA ILE A 255 -0.91 -4.73 -25.60
C ILE A 255 -0.84 -3.21 -25.35
N PRO A 256 -0.75 -2.31 -26.35
CA PRO A 256 -0.73 -0.87 -26.12
C PRO A 256 -1.93 -0.35 -25.32
N ALA A 257 -3.14 -0.77 -25.63
CA ALA A 257 -4.34 -0.35 -24.91
C ALA A 257 -4.39 -0.94 -23.47
N MET A 258 -3.94 -2.18 -23.29
CA MET A 258 -3.78 -2.77 -21.97
C MET A 258 -2.74 -1.99 -21.14
N MET A 259 -1.61 -1.60 -21.73
CA MET A 259 -0.60 -0.78 -21.04
C MET A 259 -1.15 0.59 -20.66
N ALA A 260 -1.97 1.22 -21.51
CA ALA A 260 -2.63 2.47 -21.20
C ALA A 260 -3.56 2.32 -19.98
N ALA A 261 -4.37 1.26 -19.92
CA ALA A 261 -5.20 0.98 -18.75
C ALA A 261 -4.36 0.80 -17.47
N VAL A 262 -3.26 0.05 -17.55
CA VAL A 262 -2.37 -0.18 -16.39
C VAL A 262 -1.71 1.14 -15.93
N VAL A 263 -1.29 2.01 -16.86
CA VAL A 263 -0.78 3.36 -16.53
C VAL A 263 -1.82 4.14 -15.74
N VAL A 264 -3.05 4.22 -16.26
CA VAL A 264 -4.15 4.95 -15.59
C VAL A 264 -4.41 4.40 -14.18
N ILE A 265 -4.50 3.08 -14.04
CA ILE A 265 -4.76 2.40 -12.76
C ILE A 265 -3.61 2.63 -11.76
N SER A 266 -2.38 2.82 -12.24
CA SER A 266 -1.21 3.07 -11.38
C SER A 266 -1.12 4.52 -10.87
N VAL A 267 -1.74 5.48 -11.56
CA VAL A 267 -1.65 6.91 -11.22
C VAL A 267 -2.05 7.21 -9.77
N PRO A 268 -3.18 6.72 -9.23
CA PRO A 268 -3.57 7.03 -7.85
C PRO A 268 -2.55 6.58 -6.81
N LEU A 269 -1.93 5.40 -7.00
CA LEU A 269 -0.88 4.91 -6.09
C LEU A 269 0.40 5.76 -6.19
N ILE A 270 0.78 6.15 -7.41
CA ILE A 270 1.93 7.04 -7.63
C ILE A 270 1.69 8.39 -6.95
N VAL A 271 0.51 8.98 -7.13
CA VAL A 271 0.13 10.25 -6.49
C VAL A 271 0.14 10.09 -4.97
N LEU A 272 -0.45 9.03 -4.44
CA LEU A 272 -0.44 8.74 -3.01
C LEU A 272 1.00 8.64 -2.48
N PHE A 273 1.86 7.89 -3.16
CA PHE A 273 3.27 7.78 -2.79
C PHE A 273 3.98 9.13 -2.80
N LEU A 274 3.82 9.93 -3.85
CA LEU A 274 4.46 11.26 -3.97
C LEU A 274 4.02 12.22 -2.85
N ILE A 275 2.76 12.15 -2.42
CA ILE A 275 2.23 12.96 -1.32
C ILE A 275 2.76 12.48 0.04
N PHE A 276 2.82 11.17 0.24
CA PHE A 276 3.05 10.57 1.56
C PHE A 276 4.42 9.92 1.75
N HIS A 277 5.33 9.94 0.74
CA HIS A 277 6.64 9.26 0.82
C HIS A 277 7.45 9.62 2.08
N LYS A 278 7.44 10.89 2.51
CA LYS A 278 8.13 11.32 3.73
C LYS A 278 7.57 10.67 5.00
N LYS A 279 6.24 10.48 5.06
CA LYS A 279 5.58 9.85 6.20
C LYS A 279 5.79 8.34 6.21
N ILE A 280 5.77 7.71 5.03
CA ILE A 280 6.07 6.28 4.84
C ILE A 280 7.50 5.98 5.32
N MET A 281 8.48 6.77 4.87
CA MET A 281 9.88 6.61 5.27
C MET A 281 10.11 6.83 6.77
N ALA A 282 9.43 7.81 7.38
CA ALA A 282 9.52 8.07 8.81
C ALA A 282 8.90 6.94 9.67
N GLY A 283 7.85 6.29 9.17
CA GLY A 283 7.22 5.15 9.85
C GLY A 283 8.07 3.89 9.82
N VAL A 284 8.70 3.60 8.68
CA VAL A 284 9.58 2.44 8.51
C VAL A 284 10.88 2.59 9.32
N SER A 285 11.46 3.79 9.36
CA SER A 285 12.73 4.01 10.08
C SER A 285 12.61 3.90 11.60
N ARG A 286 11.45 4.21 12.20
CA ARG A 286 11.21 4.06 13.65
C ARG A 286 11.05 2.60 14.09
N GLY A 287 10.66 1.70 13.18
CA GLY A 287 10.60 0.26 13.45
C GLY A 287 11.95 -0.45 13.41
N GLY A 288 12.97 0.15 12.80
CA GLY A 288 14.29 -0.45 12.54
C GLY A 288 15.43 -0.03 13.50
N THR A 289 15.21 0.97 14.36
CA THR A 289 16.25 1.42 15.31
C THR A 289 15.96 0.95 16.74
N LYS A 290 16.05 -0.36 16.96
CA LYS A 290 16.43 -0.96 18.24
C LYS A 290 17.72 -1.72 18.01
N GLY A 291 18.81 -1.02 18.05
CA GLY A 291 20.18 -1.51 18.04
C GLY A 291 21.08 -0.43 18.60
#